data_3c96429376ee392d46672761fcc2eac3
#
_entry.id   3c96429376ee392d46672761fcc2eac3
#
_cell.length_a   1.000
_cell.length_b   1.000
_cell.length_c   1.000
_cell.angle_alpha   90.00
_cell.angle_beta   90.00
_cell.angle_gamma   90.00
#
_symmetry.space_group_name_H-M   'P 1'
#
loop_
_entity.id
_entity.type
_entity.pdbx_description
1 polymer ?
#
loop_
_entity_poly.entity_id
_entity_poly.type
_entity_poly.pdbx_seq_one_letter_code
_entity_poly.pdbx_strand_id
1 'polypeptide(L)'
;MHRKILVVDGLTPVGAYRVLRARSDSGSFLFESVVPGERWGRYSMLGYRPRGQIVMRGEAGVEPFARLAKLFAQPEPGEDLALRFARAAVGVIPYDIVHYATKVAPWPSSAESPIARLVTDFTTVVFDNLTHTAIVVANDPADVERAERDLASAPGVDLIAPPDPEALPADLDVTMSDEAYGAAVERGKEYIRAGDAFQIVLARTFSAPARGADAFDVYRALRVLS
;
A
#
# COMPACT_ATOMS: atom_id res chain seq x y z
N MET A 1 -16.68 7.69 16.63
CA MET A 1 -15.89 8.35 15.60
C MET A 1 -16.50 9.69 15.23
N HIS A 2 -15.66 10.69 15.01
CA HIS A 2 -16.03 12.03 14.57
C HIS A 2 -15.70 12.18 13.09
N ARG A 3 -16.53 12.93 12.35
CA ARG A 3 -16.30 13.14 10.91
C ARG A 3 -16.58 14.59 10.53
N LYS A 4 -15.87 15.05 9.48
CA LYS A 4 -16.09 16.35 8.83
C LYS A 4 -15.93 16.20 7.32
N ILE A 5 -16.78 16.89 6.57
CA ILE A 5 -16.67 16.97 5.12
C ILE A 5 -16.05 18.33 4.77
N LEU A 6 -15.05 18.31 3.90
CA LEU A 6 -14.33 19.49 3.42
C LEU A 6 -14.48 19.58 1.91
N VAL A 7 -14.57 20.78 1.38
CA VAL A 7 -14.41 21.04 -0.06
C VAL A 7 -12.92 21.17 -0.35
N VAL A 8 -12.42 20.39 -1.32
CA VAL A 8 -10.98 20.25 -1.59
C VAL A 8 -10.66 20.36 -3.08
N ASP A 9 -11.37 21.22 -3.80
CA ASP A 9 -11.25 21.44 -5.24
C ASP A 9 -9.84 21.90 -5.69
N GLY A 10 -9.08 22.56 -4.81
CA GLY A 10 -7.69 22.96 -5.04
C GLY A 10 -6.63 22.00 -4.49
N LEU A 11 -7.01 20.86 -3.92
CA LEU A 11 -6.09 19.95 -3.24
C LEU A 11 -6.19 18.52 -3.81
N THR A 12 -5.07 17.99 -4.26
CA THR A 12 -4.99 16.60 -4.71
C THR A 12 -4.70 15.63 -3.57
N PRO A 13 -5.10 14.34 -3.67
CA PRO A 13 -4.73 13.32 -2.67
C PRO A 13 -3.22 13.22 -2.44
N VAL A 14 -2.41 13.36 -3.49
CA VAL A 14 -0.93 13.38 -3.41
C VAL A 14 -0.43 14.59 -2.63
N GLY A 15 -0.98 15.78 -2.90
CA GLY A 15 -0.65 17.01 -2.18
C GLY A 15 -1.01 16.92 -0.70
N ALA A 16 -2.20 16.42 -0.39
CA ALA A 16 -2.64 16.17 0.98
C ALA A 16 -1.74 15.17 1.69
N TYR A 17 -1.43 14.04 1.05
CA TYR A 17 -0.57 13.02 1.64
C TYR A 17 0.83 13.54 1.96
N ARG A 18 1.41 14.37 1.08
CA ARG A 18 2.73 14.98 1.31
C ARG A 18 2.76 15.77 2.62
N VAL A 19 1.72 16.56 2.90
CA VAL A 19 1.64 17.35 4.14
C VAL A 19 1.40 16.45 5.35
N LEU A 20 0.43 15.55 5.25
CA LEU A 20 0.01 14.73 6.39
C LEU A 20 1.07 13.69 6.79
N ARG A 21 1.79 13.11 5.82
CA ARG A 21 2.90 12.19 6.14
C ARG A 21 4.02 12.86 6.92
N ALA A 22 4.34 14.13 6.59
CA ALA A 22 5.34 14.91 7.31
C ALA A 22 4.95 15.24 8.76
N ARG A 23 3.68 15.06 9.10
CA ARG A 23 3.11 15.24 10.45
C ARG A 23 2.90 13.92 11.20
N SER A 24 3.38 12.81 10.65
CA SER A 24 3.16 11.46 11.18
C SER A 24 4.47 10.78 11.53
N ASP A 25 4.79 10.69 12.81
CA ASP A 25 6.02 10.05 13.31
C ASP A 25 5.91 8.52 13.30
N SER A 26 4.70 7.96 13.22
CA SER A 26 4.40 6.54 13.37
C SER A 26 3.95 5.82 12.10
N GLY A 27 4.10 6.48 10.95
CA GLY A 27 3.73 5.94 9.65
C GLY A 27 2.48 6.57 9.05
N SER A 28 2.32 6.41 7.76
CA SER A 28 1.20 6.91 6.96
C SER A 28 1.06 6.08 5.69
N PHE A 29 -0.08 6.15 5.04
CA PHE A 29 -0.33 5.46 3.79
C PHE A 29 -1.23 6.27 2.85
N LEU A 30 -1.13 6.00 1.57
CA LEU A 30 -1.98 6.54 0.52
C LEU A 30 -2.39 5.41 -0.41
N PHE A 31 -3.68 5.27 -0.64
CA PHE A 31 -4.26 4.42 -1.67
C PHE A 31 -4.98 5.30 -2.69
N GLU A 32 -4.54 5.22 -3.92
CA GLU A 32 -5.17 5.89 -5.05
C GLU A 32 -5.62 4.85 -6.08
N SER A 33 -6.75 5.11 -6.71
CA SER A 33 -7.15 4.43 -7.92
C SER A 33 -7.23 5.46 -9.04
N VAL A 34 -6.49 5.25 -10.11
CA VAL A 34 -6.36 6.17 -11.25
C VAL A 34 -6.84 5.46 -12.51
N VAL A 35 -8.12 5.10 -12.56
CA VAL A 35 -8.70 4.55 -13.80
C VAL A 35 -9.64 5.61 -14.40
N PRO A 36 -9.28 6.25 -15.51
CA PRO A 36 -10.14 7.21 -16.17
C PRO A 36 -11.45 6.54 -16.59
N GLY A 37 -12.58 7.09 -16.15
CA GLY A 37 -13.91 6.69 -16.59
C GLY A 37 -14.59 5.56 -15.83
N GLU A 38 -13.96 4.92 -14.87
CA GLU A 38 -14.56 3.83 -14.10
C GLU A 38 -14.90 4.22 -12.65
N ARG A 39 -15.93 3.58 -12.07
CA ARG A 39 -16.36 3.80 -10.67
C ARG A 39 -15.26 3.56 -9.63
N TRP A 40 -14.27 2.74 -9.95
CA TRP A 40 -13.17 2.34 -9.07
C TRP A 40 -12.14 3.45 -8.85
N GLY A 41 -12.05 4.43 -9.76
CA GLY A 41 -11.16 5.60 -9.63
C GLY A 41 -11.74 6.77 -8.81
N ARG A 42 -12.96 6.62 -8.28
CA ARG A 42 -13.65 7.73 -7.61
C ARG A 42 -13.00 8.13 -6.30
N TYR A 43 -12.50 7.17 -5.52
CA TYR A 43 -12.01 7.43 -4.18
C TYR A 43 -10.50 7.27 -4.08
N SER A 44 -9.88 8.21 -3.36
CA SER A 44 -8.51 8.07 -2.86
C SER A 44 -8.54 8.14 -1.34
N MET A 45 -7.76 7.27 -0.68
CA MET A 45 -7.83 7.09 0.77
C MET A 45 -6.44 7.23 1.35
N LEU A 46 -6.29 8.04 2.38
CA LEU A 46 -5.05 8.18 3.12
C LEU A 46 -5.31 8.11 4.62
N GLY A 47 -4.28 7.67 5.33
CA GLY A 47 -4.26 7.65 6.77
C GLY A 47 -2.91 8.07 7.31
N TYR A 48 -2.92 8.72 8.47
CA TYR A 48 -1.74 9.18 9.15
C TYR A 48 -1.93 9.19 10.67
N ARG A 49 -0.83 9.26 11.43
CA ARG A 49 -0.83 9.23 12.90
C ARG A 49 -1.56 8.02 13.49
N PRO A 50 -1.21 6.79 13.10
CA PRO A 50 -1.78 5.61 13.71
C PRO A 50 -1.42 5.56 15.20
N ARG A 51 -2.39 5.17 16.03
CA ARG A 51 -2.23 4.98 17.48
C ARG A 51 -2.10 3.52 17.86
N GLY A 52 -2.51 2.61 16.97
CA GLY A 52 -2.40 1.17 17.16
C GLY A 52 -1.47 0.51 16.14
N GLN A 53 -0.75 -0.51 16.59
CA GLN A 53 0.06 -1.35 15.74
C GLN A 53 -0.16 -2.83 16.09
N ILE A 54 -0.29 -3.64 15.06
CA ILE A 54 -0.40 -5.09 15.17
C ILE A 54 0.80 -5.69 14.44
N VAL A 55 1.65 -6.41 15.19
CA VAL A 55 2.75 -7.19 14.64
C VAL A 55 2.48 -8.65 14.98
N MET A 56 2.28 -9.47 13.95
CA MET A 56 2.09 -10.90 14.11
C MET A 56 3.36 -11.63 13.69
N ARG A 57 3.81 -12.54 14.51
CA ARG A 57 4.89 -13.47 14.19
C ARG A 57 4.34 -14.86 14.04
N GLY A 58 5.00 -15.70 13.27
CA GLY A 58 4.67 -17.11 13.16
C GLY A 58 4.89 -17.82 14.50
N GLU A 59 3.85 -18.52 14.96
CA GLU A 59 3.89 -19.35 16.15
C GLU A 59 3.41 -20.73 15.78
N ALA A 60 4.11 -21.77 16.22
CA ALA A 60 3.72 -23.14 15.93
C ALA A 60 2.32 -23.45 16.48
N GLY A 61 1.45 -23.98 15.64
CA GLY A 61 0.08 -24.34 16.02
C GLY A 61 -0.92 -23.18 16.06
N VAL A 62 -0.51 -21.96 15.70
CA VAL A 62 -1.38 -20.79 15.62
C VAL A 62 -1.72 -20.51 14.16
N GLU A 63 -3.02 -20.50 13.83
CA GLU A 63 -3.53 -20.18 12.51
C GLU A 63 -3.69 -18.64 12.39
N PRO A 64 -2.87 -17.97 11.54
CA PRO A 64 -2.83 -16.52 11.50
C PRO A 64 -4.09 -15.87 10.93
N PHE A 65 -4.77 -16.52 9.97
CA PHE A 65 -5.99 -15.97 9.37
C PHE A 65 -7.15 -15.93 10.36
N ALA A 66 -7.30 -16.96 11.20
CA ALA A 66 -8.31 -16.96 12.26
C ALA A 66 -8.01 -15.86 13.31
N ARG A 67 -6.74 -15.61 13.60
CA ARG A 67 -6.32 -14.52 14.48
C ARG A 67 -6.60 -13.16 13.85
N LEU A 68 -6.27 -12.96 12.57
CA LEU A 68 -6.59 -11.74 11.84
C LEU A 68 -8.10 -11.50 11.79
N ALA A 69 -8.89 -12.53 11.48
CA ALA A 69 -10.36 -12.41 11.39
C ALA A 69 -11.01 -11.92 12.70
N LYS A 70 -10.45 -12.28 13.85
CA LYS A 70 -10.94 -11.83 15.16
C LYS A 70 -10.65 -10.37 15.48
N LEU A 71 -9.70 -9.75 14.75
CA LEU A 71 -9.34 -8.34 14.97
C LEU A 71 -10.30 -7.38 14.27
N PHE A 72 -11.12 -7.86 13.35
CA PHE A 72 -11.98 -7.01 12.53
C PHE A 72 -13.45 -7.27 12.86
N ALA A 73 -14.15 -6.19 13.25
CA ALA A 73 -15.59 -6.22 13.31
C ALA A 73 -16.17 -6.33 11.89
N GLN A 74 -17.27 -7.06 11.74
CA GLN A 74 -18.01 -7.08 10.49
C GLN A 74 -18.54 -5.67 10.19
N PRO A 75 -18.46 -5.20 8.93
CA PRO A 75 -19.05 -3.91 8.56
C PRO A 75 -20.58 -3.96 8.75
N GLU A 76 -21.14 -2.88 9.28
CA GLU A 76 -22.59 -2.74 9.37
C GLU A 76 -23.20 -2.51 7.97
N PRO A 77 -24.34 -3.13 7.65
CA PRO A 77 -25.04 -2.87 6.40
C PRO A 77 -25.35 -1.38 6.23
N GLY A 78 -24.96 -0.78 5.09
CA GLY A 78 -25.19 0.64 4.82
C GLY A 78 -24.20 1.60 5.49
N GLU A 79 -23.19 1.11 6.19
CA GLU A 79 -22.18 1.96 6.79
C GLU A 79 -21.41 2.75 5.70
N ASP A 80 -21.18 4.03 5.98
CA ASP A 80 -20.43 4.94 5.13
C ASP A 80 -19.01 4.43 4.86
N LEU A 81 -18.54 4.54 3.61
CA LEU A 81 -17.22 4.05 3.19
C LEU A 81 -16.08 4.63 4.03
N ALA A 82 -16.13 5.92 4.37
CA ALA A 82 -15.10 6.57 5.15
C ALA A 82 -15.03 6.02 6.59
N LEU A 83 -16.19 5.72 7.20
CA LEU A 83 -16.25 5.09 8.52
C LEU A 83 -15.73 3.66 8.50
N ARG A 84 -16.11 2.88 7.48
CA ARG A 84 -15.60 1.51 7.30
C ARG A 84 -14.08 1.51 7.16
N PHE A 85 -13.53 2.44 6.36
CA PHE A 85 -12.10 2.55 6.14
C PHE A 85 -11.34 3.01 7.40
N ALA A 86 -11.92 3.95 8.17
CA ALA A 86 -11.33 4.43 9.42
C ALA A 86 -11.22 3.33 10.51
N ARG A 87 -12.02 2.26 10.40
CA ARG A 87 -11.95 1.08 11.28
C ARG A 87 -11.06 -0.03 10.75
N ALA A 88 -10.48 0.13 9.58
CA ALA A 88 -9.62 -0.87 8.96
C ALA A 88 -8.27 -0.98 9.68
N ALA A 89 -7.58 -2.07 9.42
CA ALA A 89 -6.15 -2.16 9.65
C ALA A 89 -5.43 -2.12 8.30
N VAL A 90 -4.38 -1.34 8.21
CA VAL A 90 -3.64 -1.12 6.97
C VAL A 90 -2.17 -1.47 7.19
N GLY A 91 -1.57 -2.17 6.24
CA GLY A 91 -0.17 -2.53 6.34
C GLY A 91 0.26 -3.62 5.37
N VAL A 92 1.24 -4.41 5.78
CA VAL A 92 1.85 -5.44 4.96
C VAL A 92 1.58 -6.81 5.56
N ILE A 93 1.12 -7.72 4.71
CA ILE A 93 1.06 -9.15 4.96
C ILE A 93 2.02 -9.78 3.93
N PRO A 94 3.21 -10.24 4.35
CA PRO A 94 4.17 -10.86 3.43
C PRO A 94 3.60 -12.10 2.76
N TYR A 95 4.10 -12.40 1.57
CA TYR A 95 3.70 -13.61 0.83
C TYR A 95 3.95 -14.89 1.63
N ASP A 96 4.91 -14.89 2.54
CA ASP A 96 5.26 -16.03 3.41
C ASP A 96 4.10 -16.54 4.27
N ILE A 97 3.02 -15.76 4.44
CA ILE A 97 1.79 -16.22 5.09
C ILE A 97 1.16 -17.43 4.38
N VAL A 98 1.52 -17.66 3.11
CA VAL A 98 1.06 -18.82 2.31
C VAL A 98 1.34 -20.16 2.97
N HIS A 99 2.42 -20.26 3.76
CA HIS A 99 2.77 -21.48 4.49
C HIS A 99 1.71 -21.94 5.49
N TYR A 100 0.89 -21.01 5.96
CA TYR A 100 -0.21 -21.29 6.90
C TYR A 100 -1.51 -21.64 6.17
N ALA A 101 -1.65 -21.28 4.90
CA ALA A 101 -2.85 -21.54 4.10
C ALA A 101 -2.71 -22.78 3.20
N THR A 102 -1.47 -23.24 2.98
CA THR A 102 -1.18 -24.31 2.03
C THR A 102 -0.20 -25.34 2.61
N LYS A 103 0.07 -26.41 1.87
CA LYS A 103 1.08 -27.43 2.23
C LYS A 103 2.50 -27.08 1.74
N VAL A 104 2.73 -25.86 1.28
CA VAL A 104 4.06 -25.43 0.85
C VAL A 104 4.95 -25.30 2.08
N ALA A 105 6.14 -25.92 2.02
CA ALA A 105 7.11 -25.84 3.11
C ALA A 105 7.68 -24.41 3.24
N PRO A 106 7.95 -23.96 4.48
CA PRO A 106 8.62 -22.67 4.69
C PRO A 106 10.01 -22.64 4.05
N TRP A 107 10.37 -21.52 3.42
CA TRP A 107 11.74 -21.29 2.98
C TRP A 107 12.58 -20.68 4.11
N PRO A 108 13.91 -20.85 4.07
CA PRO A 108 14.80 -20.54 5.21
C PRO A 108 14.74 -19.08 5.70
N SER A 109 14.41 -18.14 4.82
CA SER A 109 14.36 -16.71 5.15
C SER A 109 13.08 -16.26 5.87
N SER A 110 12.05 -17.11 5.95
CA SER A 110 10.74 -16.73 6.49
C SER A 110 10.66 -16.74 8.03
N ALA A 111 11.59 -17.41 8.71
CA ALA A 111 11.47 -17.70 10.15
C ALA A 111 11.53 -16.45 11.06
N GLU A 112 12.19 -15.37 10.65
CA GLU A 112 12.38 -14.18 11.47
C GLU A 112 11.45 -13.00 11.10
N SER A 113 10.84 -13.05 9.94
CA SER A 113 9.98 -11.99 9.44
C SER A 113 8.58 -12.05 10.08
N PRO A 114 7.98 -10.90 10.43
CA PRO A 114 6.60 -10.90 10.88
C PRO A 114 5.67 -11.31 9.74
N ILE A 115 4.68 -12.15 10.04
CA ILE A 115 3.64 -12.60 9.08
C ILE A 115 2.53 -11.58 8.84
N ALA A 116 2.47 -10.52 9.64
CA ALA A 116 1.68 -9.32 9.39
C ALA A 116 2.23 -8.15 10.20
N ARG A 117 2.23 -6.97 9.60
CA ARG A 117 2.52 -5.70 10.27
C ARG A 117 1.46 -4.69 9.82
N LEU A 118 0.54 -4.36 10.70
CA LEU A 118 -0.60 -3.52 10.41
C LEU A 118 -0.66 -2.34 11.39
N VAL A 119 -1.18 -1.22 10.93
CA VAL A 119 -1.53 -0.05 11.76
C VAL A 119 -3.04 0.11 11.83
N THR A 120 -3.52 0.62 12.96
CA THR A 120 -4.93 0.85 13.26
C THR A 120 -5.12 2.19 13.96
N ASP A 121 -6.36 2.62 14.15
CA ASP A 121 -6.69 3.85 14.88
C ASP A 121 -5.93 5.07 14.35
N PHE A 122 -6.04 5.33 13.07
CA PHE A 122 -5.42 6.44 12.37
C PHE A 122 -6.44 7.51 12.00
N THR A 123 -5.98 8.74 11.82
CA THR A 123 -6.80 9.77 11.19
C THR A 123 -6.90 9.46 9.70
N THR A 124 -8.13 9.29 9.22
CA THR A 124 -8.46 8.94 7.83
C THR A 124 -8.90 10.17 7.06
N VAL A 125 -8.46 10.31 5.81
CA VAL A 125 -9.01 11.26 4.85
C VAL A 125 -9.38 10.50 3.58
N VAL A 126 -10.67 10.53 3.22
CA VAL A 126 -11.20 9.92 2.00
C VAL A 126 -11.59 11.02 1.03
N PHE A 127 -10.88 11.10 -0.08
CA PHE A 127 -11.21 11.99 -1.19
C PHE A 127 -12.28 11.35 -2.07
N ASP A 128 -13.34 12.09 -2.37
CA ASP A 128 -14.26 11.80 -3.46
C ASP A 128 -13.88 12.69 -4.64
N ASN A 129 -13.15 12.12 -5.59
CA ASN A 129 -12.63 12.83 -6.76
C ASN A 129 -13.74 13.31 -7.70
N LEU A 130 -14.96 12.73 -7.61
CA LEU A 130 -16.10 13.14 -8.42
C LEU A 130 -16.76 14.42 -7.89
N THR A 131 -16.83 14.56 -6.57
CA THR A 131 -17.51 15.69 -5.92
C THR A 131 -16.53 16.75 -5.42
N HIS A 132 -15.22 16.55 -5.58
CA HIS A 132 -14.15 17.41 -5.09
C HIS A 132 -14.25 17.67 -3.58
N THR A 133 -14.64 16.63 -2.83
CA THR A 133 -14.75 16.69 -1.38
C THR A 133 -13.81 15.70 -0.71
N ALA A 134 -13.46 15.96 0.53
CA ALA A 134 -12.78 15.01 1.40
C ALA A 134 -13.54 14.80 2.70
N ILE A 135 -13.64 13.56 3.13
CA ILE A 135 -14.23 13.18 4.41
C ILE A 135 -13.10 12.86 5.37
N VAL A 136 -12.95 13.66 6.41
CA VAL A 136 -12.00 13.41 7.51
C VAL A 136 -12.71 12.63 8.60
N VAL A 137 -12.10 11.54 9.07
CA VAL A 137 -12.62 10.69 10.15
C VAL A 137 -11.52 10.38 11.15
N ALA A 138 -11.82 10.52 12.44
CA ALA A 138 -10.95 10.10 13.54
C ALA A 138 -11.77 9.70 14.78
N ASN A 139 -11.14 8.99 15.71
CA ASN A 139 -11.75 8.67 17.00
C ASN A 139 -11.85 9.90 17.92
N ASP A 140 -10.89 10.82 17.83
CA ASP A 140 -10.83 12.06 18.61
C ASP A 140 -11.27 13.26 17.74
N PRO A 141 -12.22 14.12 18.18
CA PRO A 141 -12.60 15.31 17.44
C PRO A 141 -11.43 16.28 17.21
N ALA A 142 -10.48 16.36 18.15
CA ALA A 142 -9.31 17.22 18.01
C ALA A 142 -8.40 16.79 16.83
N ASP A 143 -8.39 15.51 16.48
CA ASP A 143 -7.65 15.02 15.30
C ASP A 143 -8.35 15.41 13.99
N VAL A 144 -9.69 15.46 13.98
CA VAL A 144 -10.45 15.95 12.82
C VAL A 144 -10.14 17.44 12.57
N GLU A 145 -10.16 18.26 13.62
CA GLU A 145 -9.82 19.70 13.53
C GLU A 145 -8.36 19.93 13.13
N ARG A 146 -7.46 19.06 13.63
CA ARG A 146 -6.03 19.11 13.25
C ARG A 146 -5.85 18.79 11.78
N ALA A 147 -6.47 17.72 11.29
CA ALA A 147 -6.41 17.34 9.88
C ALA A 147 -6.93 18.45 8.96
N GLU A 148 -8.02 19.12 9.34
CA GLU A 148 -8.54 20.27 8.60
C GLU A 148 -7.51 21.41 8.51
N ARG A 149 -6.88 21.79 9.63
CA ARG A 149 -5.85 22.83 9.64
C ARG A 149 -4.61 22.43 8.81
N ASP A 150 -4.19 21.17 8.93
CA ASP A 150 -3.05 20.64 8.18
C ASP A 150 -3.33 20.64 6.67
N LEU A 151 -4.53 20.23 6.25
CA LEU A 151 -4.94 20.26 4.85
C LEU A 151 -5.09 21.69 4.31
N ALA A 152 -5.64 22.61 5.09
CA ALA A 152 -5.77 24.02 4.71
C ALA A 152 -4.41 24.71 4.54
N SER A 153 -3.37 24.24 5.22
CA SER A 153 -2.01 24.76 5.13
C SER A 153 -1.17 24.05 4.04
N ALA A 154 -1.77 23.17 3.23
CA ALA A 154 -1.03 22.40 2.24
C ALA A 154 -0.39 23.31 1.18
N PRO A 155 0.95 23.37 1.07
CA PRO A 155 1.60 24.10 -0.01
C PRO A 155 1.37 23.35 -1.33
N GLY A 156 1.56 24.04 -2.44
CA GLY A 156 1.61 23.41 -3.75
C GLY A 156 2.58 22.23 -3.76
N VAL A 157 2.32 21.23 -4.59
CA VAL A 157 3.22 20.09 -4.75
C VAL A 157 4.39 20.50 -5.62
N ASP A 158 5.64 20.22 -5.19
CA ASP A 158 6.82 20.45 -6.04
C ASP A 158 6.70 19.59 -7.30
N LEU A 159 7.02 20.22 -8.42
CA LEU A 159 7.07 19.52 -9.70
C LEU A 159 8.26 18.55 -9.69
N ILE A 160 8.03 17.35 -10.18
CA ILE A 160 9.09 16.39 -10.52
C ILE A 160 9.21 16.32 -12.04
N ALA A 161 10.42 16.14 -12.54
CA ALA A 161 10.61 15.85 -13.96
C ALA A 161 9.93 14.52 -14.31
N PRO A 162 9.34 14.38 -15.51
CA PRO A 162 8.88 13.08 -15.97
C PRO A 162 10.04 12.10 -15.93
N PRO A 163 9.82 10.85 -15.44
CA PRO A 163 10.85 9.83 -15.48
C PRO A 163 11.21 9.49 -16.92
N ASP A 164 12.50 9.30 -17.17
CA ASP A 164 12.98 8.78 -18.45
C ASP A 164 12.95 7.23 -18.41
N PRO A 165 12.10 6.57 -19.19
CA PRO A 165 11.97 5.12 -19.16
C PRO A 165 13.22 4.39 -19.71
N GLU A 166 14.07 5.06 -20.47
CA GLU A 166 15.32 4.51 -21.01
C GLU A 166 16.53 4.70 -20.08
N ALA A 167 16.39 5.52 -19.04
CA ALA A 167 17.47 5.77 -18.09
C ALA A 167 17.62 4.59 -17.12
N LEU A 168 18.68 3.83 -17.26
CA LEU A 168 19.06 2.77 -16.32
C LEU A 168 20.18 3.23 -15.38
N PRO A 169 20.13 2.86 -14.08
CA PRO A 169 21.25 3.11 -13.16
C PRO A 169 22.50 2.37 -13.63
N ALA A 170 23.65 3.03 -13.55
CA ALA A 170 24.93 2.43 -13.93
C ALA A 170 25.35 1.26 -13.02
N ASP A 171 24.83 1.22 -11.81
CA ASP A 171 25.10 0.22 -10.77
C ASP A 171 23.90 -0.71 -10.52
N LEU A 172 23.19 -1.06 -11.60
CA LEU A 172 22.07 -1.99 -11.52
C LEU A 172 22.60 -3.43 -11.30
N ASP A 173 22.23 -4.02 -10.16
CA ASP A 173 22.47 -5.43 -9.86
C ASP A 173 21.29 -6.29 -10.32
N VAL A 174 21.57 -7.45 -10.88
CA VAL A 174 20.57 -8.35 -11.44
C VAL A 174 20.81 -9.76 -10.94
N THR A 175 19.81 -10.37 -10.33
CA THR A 175 19.94 -11.72 -9.73
C THR A 175 20.11 -12.85 -10.75
N MET A 176 19.80 -12.61 -12.03
CA MET A 176 19.87 -13.61 -13.10
C MET A 176 20.15 -12.93 -14.44
N SER A 177 21.10 -13.44 -15.20
CA SER A 177 21.41 -12.94 -16.55
C SER A 177 20.26 -13.17 -17.54
N ASP A 178 20.28 -12.49 -18.68
CA ASP A 178 19.28 -12.67 -19.74
C ASP A 178 19.27 -14.09 -20.29
N GLU A 179 20.45 -14.71 -20.48
CA GLU A 179 20.60 -16.08 -20.95
C GLU A 179 20.02 -17.08 -19.93
N ALA A 180 20.32 -16.90 -18.64
CA ALA A 180 19.81 -17.76 -17.59
C ALA A 180 18.28 -17.63 -17.44
N TYR A 181 17.75 -16.41 -17.58
CA TYR A 181 16.32 -16.18 -17.58
C TYR A 181 15.64 -16.82 -18.79
N GLY A 182 16.22 -16.67 -19.99
CA GLY A 182 15.74 -17.33 -21.21
C GLY A 182 15.71 -18.85 -21.09
N ALA A 183 16.77 -19.46 -20.54
CA ALA A 183 16.81 -20.90 -20.28
C ALA A 183 15.73 -21.35 -19.29
N ALA A 184 15.47 -20.57 -18.24
CA ALA A 184 14.39 -20.84 -17.29
C ALA A 184 13.00 -20.77 -17.95
N VAL A 185 12.79 -19.84 -18.88
CA VAL A 185 11.55 -19.74 -19.67
C VAL A 185 11.34 -21.00 -20.51
N GLU A 186 12.34 -21.45 -21.25
CA GLU A 186 12.21 -22.68 -22.07
C GLU A 186 11.91 -23.91 -21.19
N ARG A 187 12.60 -24.05 -20.06
CA ARG A 187 12.32 -25.12 -19.12
C ARG A 187 10.89 -25.03 -18.55
N GLY A 188 10.39 -23.84 -18.26
CA GLY A 188 9.00 -23.64 -17.85
C GLY A 188 8.00 -24.11 -18.91
N LYS A 189 8.26 -23.82 -20.18
CA LYS A 189 7.45 -24.31 -21.30
C LYS A 189 7.46 -25.84 -21.40
N GLU A 190 8.58 -26.48 -21.09
CA GLU A 190 8.65 -27.96 -21.05
C GLU A 190 7.75 -28.56 -19.98
N TYR A 191 7.73 -27.99 -18.75
CA TYR A 191 6.82 -28.42 -17.69
C TYR A 191 5.35 -28.25 -18.09
N ILE A 192 5.00 -27.16 -18.79
CA ILE A 192 3.63 -26.93 -19.26
C ILE A 192 3.28 -27.97 -20.33
N ARG A 193 4.17 -28.28 -21.29
CA ARG A 193 3.94 -29.31 -22.32
C ARG A 193 3.81 -30.70 -21.72
N ALA A 194 4.56 -31.00 -20.66
CA ALA A 194 4.48 -32.28 -19.94
C ALA A 194 3.20 -32.44 -19.11
N GLY A 195 2.44 -31.35 -18.89
CA GLY A 195 1.23 -31.37 -18.06
C GLY A 195 1.50 -31.22 -16.55
N ASP A 196 2.75 -30.92 -16.15
CA ASP A 196 3.14 -30.73 -14.76
C ASP A 196 2.62 -29.41 -14.17
N ALA A 197 2.42 -28.39 -15.03
CA ALA A 197 1.88 -27.10 -14.67
C ALA A 197 1.08 -26.50 -15.84
N PHE A 198 0.07 -25.67 -15.57
CA PHE A 198 -0.65 -24.92 -16.60
C PHE A 198 -0.15 -23.48 -16.72
N GLN A 199 0.51 -22.97 -15.68
CA GLN A 199 1.10 -21.63 -15.62
C GLN A 199 2.32 -21.64 -14.72
N ILE A 200 3.39 -20.95 -15.14
CA ILE A 200 4.59 -20.72 -14.33
C ILE A 200 4.92 -19.25 -14.42
N VAL A 201 5.12 -18.61 -13.27
CA VAL A 201 5.58 -17.22 -13.18
C VAL A 201 7.06 -17.23 -12.81
N LEU A 202 7.90 -16.80 -13.75
CA LEU A 202 9.33 -16.63 -13.53
C LEU A 202 9.62 -15.18 -13.16
N ALA A 203 10.56 -14.97 -12.25
CA ALA A 203 10.96 -13.65 -11.81
C ALA A 203 12.46 -13.52 -11.67
N ARG A 204 12.97 -12.32 -11.91
CA ARG A 204 14.31 -11.88 -11.52
C ARG A 204 14.23 -10.51 -10.88
N THR A 205 15.16 -10.20 -10.02
CA THR A 205 15.20 -8.93 -9.29
C THR A 205 16.28 -8.03 -9.87
N PHE A 206 15.92 -6.78 -10.08
CA PHE A 206 16.81 -5.68 -10.39
C PHE A 206 16.94 -4.81 -9.15
N SER A 207 18.16 -4.50 -8.73
CA SER A 207 18.42 -3.72 -7.52
C SER A 207 19.37 -2.58 -7.83
N ALA A 208 19.10 -1.42 -7.27
CA ALA A 208 19.99 -0.27 -7.32
C ALA A 208 19.98 0.46 -5.97
N PRO A 209 21.09 1.11 -5.57
CA PRO A 209 21.11 1.93 -4.37
C PRO A 209 20.12 3.08 -4.45
N ALA A 210 19.33 3.27 -3.39
CA ALA A 210 18.33 4.35 -3.35
C ALA A 210 18.94 5.77 -3.31
N ARG A 211 20.23 5.92 -2.92
CA ARG A 211 21.00 7.18 -2.91
C ARG A 211 20.27 8.37 -2.26
N GLY A 212 19.47 8.10 -1.22
CA GLY A 212 18.69 9.13 -0.53
C GLY A 212 17.40 9.54 -1.23
N ALA A 213 16.97 8.82 -2.27
CA ALA A 213 15.67 9.06 -2.90
C ALA A 213 14.53 8.87 -1.88
N ASP A 214 13.59 9.81 -1.87
CA ASP A 214 12.38 9.65 -1.07
C ASP A 214 11.46 8.61 -1.73
N ALA A 215 11.05 7.61 -0.98
CA ALA A 215 10.14 6.56 -1.46
C ALA A 215 8.82 7.13 -2.02
N PHE A 216 8.38 8.28 -1.52
CA PHE A 216 7.18 8.95 -2.05
C PHE A 216 7.42 9.59 -3.42
N ASP A 217 8.62 10.07 -3.70
CA ASP A 217 8.96 10.58 -5.03
C ASP A 217 9.12 9.45 -6.04
N VAL A 218 9.63 8.29 -5.60
CA VAL A 218 9.61 7.05 -6.41
C VAL A 218 8.16 6.65 -6.74
N TYR A 219 7.25 6.68 -5.75
CA TYR A 219 5.83 6.44 -5.99
C TYR A 219 5.23 7.42 -7.00
N ARG A 220 5.54 8.73 -6.88
CA ARG A 220 5.06 9.76 -7.81
C ARG A 220 5.55 9.52 -9.24
N ALA A 221 6.79 9.08 -9.41
CA ALA A 221 7.34 8.72 -10.71
C ALA A 221 6.63 7.49 -11.30
N LEU A 222 6.43 6.44 -10.50
CA LEU A 222 5.71 5.23 -10.92
C LEU A 222 4.27 5.52 -11.37
N ARG A 223 3.57 6.46 -10.73
CA ARG A 223 2.22 6.91 -11.14
C ARG A 223 2.15 7.44 -12.58
N VAL A 224 3.26 7.92 -13.11
CA VAL A 224 3.34 8.48 -14.48
C VAL A 224 3.62 7.38 -15.50
N LEU A 225 4.27 6.30 -15.07
CA LEU A 225 4.70 5.20 -15.94
C LEU A 225 3.68 4.06 -16.05
N SER A 226 2.77 3.90 -15.07
CA SER A 226 1.83 2.77 -14.98
C SER A 226 0.38 3.13 -15.34
#